data_a9afab7ff6cd32c8964147ec6ba99034
#
_entry.id   a9afab7ff6cd32c8964147ec6ba99034
#
_cell.length_a   1.000
_cell.length_b   1.000
_cell.length_c   1.000
_cell.angle_alpha   90.00
_cell.angle_beta   90.00
_cell.angle_gamma   90.00
#
_symmetry.space_group_name_H-M   'P 1'
#
loop_
_entity.id
_entity.type
_entity.pdbx_description
1 polymer ?
#
loop_
_entity_poly.entity_id
_entity_poly.type
_entity_poly.pdbx_seq_one_letter_code
_entity_poly.pdbx_strand_id
1 'polypeptide(L)'
;MNPAARRTLLLVLGFLAFAAVYNGLVMSPVLEQMAREFGITTGTAGLVVAAYGAPGIAVALIAGPYSDRIGRKPFLVVGPLIMGISTIAAAIAPTFALIVSARIASGIGSSVLFPNINATIADTFPFRERGRAIGAVIGMNTMASVVGVPIAGIVAEATSWRISVAIVGVLAIIAAAVLFARMPNQQGTNRESKVRALYALILGDRSAVAAIGSSFLGALFWFTWATYLVVYFQQTFALSEGLASTVPLTQGLGVLIGSQIGGRLGDRVGHSRIVAGSVLLSGFLLFVQTNVGLPLVATAALNLVLSTVIGARFATNQALMSEQVPEARGTMLALSASVAGLAIVVGATVGGLIVDGAGFWLLGAFCFACAALSALVVVLFVREEPFDLEVQALR
;
A
#
# COMPACT_ATOMS: atom_id res chain seq x y z
N MET A 1 -26.31 4.26 -15.72
CA MET A 1 -26.70 3.79 -14.37
C MET A 1 -27.42 4.89 -13.63
N ASN A 2 -28.48 4.56 -12.86
CA ASN A 2 -29.14 5.53 -11.98
C ASN A 2 -28.27 5.86 -10.75
N PRO A 3 -28.53 6.97 -10.02
CA PRO A 3 -27.70 7.38 -8.89
C PRO A 3 -27.61 6.34 -7.76
N ALA A 4 -28.71 5.63 -7.47
CA ALA A 4 -28.73 4.59 -6.44
C ALA A 4 -27.80 3.40 -6.80
N ALA A 5 -27.83 2.95 -8.05
CA ALA A 5 -26.97 1.87 -8.53
C ALA A 5 -25.49 2.28 -8.53
N ARG A 6 -25.16 3.54 -8.82
CA ARG A 6 -23.78 4.06 -8.71
C ARG A 6 -23.29 4.06 -7.25
N ARG A 7 -24.17 4.49 -6.32
CA ARG A 7 -23.83 4.47 -4.89
C ARG A 7 -23.57 3.04 -4.39
N THR A 8 -24.42 2.09 -4.77
CA THR A 8 -24.21 0.68 -4.43
C THR A 8 -22.91 0.15 -5.00
N LEU A 9 -22.62 0.41 -6.28
CA LEU A 9 -21.37 0.01 -6.91
C LEU A 9 -20.14 0.59 -6.17
N LEU A 10 -20.19 1.87 -5.80
CA LEU A 10 -19.11 2.53 -5.06
C LEU A 10 -18.85 1.89 -3.70
N LEU A 11 -19.91 1.56 -2.97
CA LEU A 11 -19.79 0.88 -1.67
C LEU A 11 -19.16 -0.52 -1.83
N VAL A 12 -19.53 -1.26 -2.86
CA VAL A 12 -18.99 -2.60 -3.12
C VAL A 12 -17.52 -2.52 -3.58
N LEU A 13 -17.17 -1.57 -4.44
CA LEU A 13 -15.78 -1.32 -4.84
C LEU A 13 -14.93 -0.88 -3.65
N GLY A 14 -15.47 -0.02 -2.78
CA GLY A 14 -14.80 0.39 -1.54
C GLY A 14 -14.59 -0.77 -0.58
N PHE A 15 -15.61 -1.63 -0.39
CA PHE A 15 -15.49 -2.84 0.44
C PHE A 15 -14.46 -3.81 -0.13
N LEU A 16 -14.41 -3.99 -1.46
CA LEU A 16 -13.39 -4.81 -2.11
C LEU A 16 -11.97 -4.23 -1.89
N ALA A 17 -11.83 -2.91 -2.01
CA ALA A 17 -10.56 -2.24 -1.75
C ALA A 17 -10.13 -2.38 -0.28
N PHE A 18 -11.07 -2.24 0.67
CA PHE A 18 -10.85 -2.56 2.09
C PHE A 18 -10.35 -4.00 2.27
N ALA A 19 -11.06 -4.99 1.70
CA ALA A 19 -10.70 -6.40 1.83
C ALA A 19 -9.30 -6.70 1.25
N ALA A 20 -8.93 -6.08 0.13
CA ALA A 20 -7.61 -6.25 -0.49
C ALA A 20 -6.49 -5.68 0.38
N VAL A 21 -6.64 -4.48 0.92
CA VAL A 21 -5.65 -3.86 1.82
C VAL A 21 -5.58 -4.61 3.15
N TYR A 22 -6.73 -4.97 3.72
CA TYR A 22 -6.79 -5.76 4.95
C TYR A 22 -6.06 -7.10 4.79
N ASN A 23 -6.27 -7.80 3.66
CA ASN A 23 -5.55 -9.03 3.35
C ASN A 23 -4.02 -8.84 3.29
N GLY A 24 -3.56 -7.71 2.74
CA GLY A 24 -2.14 -7.36 2.75
C GLY A 24 -1.57 -7.18 4.16
N LEU A 25 -2.35 -6.57 5.05
CA LEU A 25 -1.90 -6.15 6.38
C LEU A 25 -2.14 -7.18 7.48
N VAL A 26 -3.10 -8.13 7.31
CA VAL A 26 -3.53 -9.08 8.35
C VAL A 26 -2.40 -9.94 8.92
N MET A 27 -1.34 -10.16 8.15
CA MET A 27 -0.20 -10.97 8.60
C MET A 27 0.74 -10.23 9.56
N SER A 28 0.82 -8.91 9.50
CA SER A 28 1.76 -8.12 10.32
C SER A 28 1.57 -8.34 11.83
N PRO A 29 0.35 -8.30 12.41
CA PRO A 29 0.17 -8.53 13.84
C PRO A 29 0.41 -9.97 14.30
N VAL A 30 0.37 -10.95 13.40
CA VAL A 30 0.43 -12.38 13.74
C VAL A 30 1.78 -13.04 13.40
N LEU A 31 2.78 -12.25 12.96
CA LEU A 31 4.09 -12.79 12.57
C LEU A 31 4.78 -13.55 13.71
N GLU A 32 4.64 -13.08 14.96
CA GLU A 32 5.25 -13.78 16.10
C GLU A 32 4.55 -15.09 16.47
N GLN A 33 3.20 -15.14 16.40
CA GLN A 33 2.47 -16.41 16.60
C GLN A 33 2.88 -17.44 15.56
N MET A 34 2.97 -16.99 14.30
CA MET A 34 3.39 -17.85 13.19
C MET A 34 4.84 -18.33 13.37
N ALA A 35 5.75 -17.44 13.77
CA ALA A 35 7.14 -17.78 14.03
C ALA A 35 7.25 -18.84 15.13
N ARG A 36 6.51 -18.68 16.23
CA ARG A 36 6.47 -19.66 17.34
C ARG A 36 5.87 -21.00 16.90
N GLU A 37 4.77 -21.00 16.15
CA GLU A 37 4.08 -22.22 15.72
C GLU A 37 4.94 -23.08 14.79
N PHE A 38 5.65 -22.45 13.84
CA PHE A 38 6.47 -23.18 12.86
C PHE A 38 7.95 -23.32 13.25
N GLY A 39 8.36 -22.82 14.41
CA GLY A 39 9.76 -22.89 14.87
C GLY A 39 10.72 -22.12 13.97
N ILE A 40 10.29 -21.00 13.40
CA ILE A 40 11.07 -20.14 12.50
C ILE A 40 11.29 -18.76 13.13
N THR A 41 12.19 -17.98 12.54
CA THR A 41 12.42 -16.59 13.00
C THR A 41 11.29 -15.65 12.56
N THR A 42 11.14 -14.53 13.26
CA THR A 42 10.14 -13.50 12.91
C THR A 42 10.41 -12.88 11.54
N GLY A 43 11.68 -12.71 11.18
CA GLY A 43 12.07 -12.25 9.85
C GLY A 43 11.70 -13.25 8.76
N THR A 44 11.92 -14.55 9.01
CA THR A 44 11.44 -15.61 8.09
C THR A 44 9.92 -15.59 7.97
N ALA A 45 9.17 -15.39 9.06
CA ALA A 45 7.71 -15.23 9.01
C ALA A 45 7.30 -14.04 8.13
N GLY A 46 8.06 -12.96 8.10
CA GLY A 46 7.84 -11.80 7.23
C GLY A 46 7.80 -12.12 5.73
N LEU A 47 8.34 -13.27 5.28
CA LEU A 47 8.23 -13.71 3.89
C LEU A 47 6.78 -13.87 3.41
N VAL A 48 5.82 -14.08 4.30
CA VAL A 48 4.39 -14.14 3.93
C VAL A 48 3.86 -12.79 3.41
N VAL A 49 4.45 -11.68 3.86
CA VAL A 49 4.15 -10.33 3.38
C VAL A 49 4.81 -10.09 2.02
N ALA A 50 6.09 -10.48 1.88
CA ALA A 50 6.81 -10.45 0.61
C ALA A 50 6.10 -11.28 -0.47
N ALA A 51 5.69 -12.50 -0.13
CA ALA A 51 4.99 -13.43 -1.02
C ALA A 51 3.67 -12.85 -1.56
N TYR A 52 2.94 -12.12 -0.72
CA TYR A 52 1.71 -11.42 -1.15
C TYR A 52 2.00 -10.25 -2.10
N GLY A 53 3.07 -9.49 -1.87
CA GLY A 53 3.44 -8.35 -2.71
C GLY A 53 4.05 -8.73 -4.06
N ALA A 54 4.76 -9.86 -4.12
CA ALA A 54 5.57 -10.26 -5.28
C ALA A 54 4.81 -10.34 -6.62
N PRO A 55 3.61 -10.93 -6.71
CA PRO A 55 2.87 -10.98 -7.97
C PRO A 55 2.47 -9.62 -8.50
N GLY A 56 2.30 -8.61 -7.63
CA GLY A 56 1.87 -7.27 -8.01
C GLY A 56 2.78 -6.61 -9.04
N ILE A 57 4.07 -6.95 -9.03
CA ILE A 57 5.07 -6.40 -9.94
C ILE A 57 4.76 -6.77 -11.41
N ALA A 58 4.39 -8.01 -11.66
CA ALA A 58 4.15 -8.52 -13.02
C ALA A 58 2.66 -8.51 -13.40
N VAL A 59 1.80 -8.98 -12.50
CA VAL A 59 0.36 -9.17 -12.79
C VAL A 59 -0.34 -7.85 -13.07
N ALA A 60 -0.02 -6.78 -12.33
CA ALA A 60 -0.66 -5.48 -12.54
C ALA A 60 -0.36 -4.91 -13.94
N LEU A 61 0.84 -5.14 -14.48
CA LEU A 61 1.24 -4.69 -15.82
C LEU A 61 0.48 -5.43 -16.93
N ILE A 62 0.17 -6.72 -16.70
CA ILE A 62 -0.52 -7.57 -17.66
C ILE A 62 -2.05 -7.40 -17.57
N ALA A 63 -2.58 -7.31 -16.35
CA ALA A 63 -4.01 -7.27 -16.09
C ALA A 63 -4.71 -6.05 -16.71
N GLY A 64 -4.05 -4.89 -16.76
CA GLY A 64 -4.62 -3.68 -17.36
C GLY A 64 -5.08 -3.86 -18.80
N PRO A 65 -4.17 -4.16 -19.77
CA PRO A 65 -4.53 -4.39 -21.16
C PRO A 65 -5.55 -5.52 -21.38
N TYR A 66 -5.46 -6.60 -20.58
CA TYR A 66 -6.42 -7.71 -20.67
C TYR A 66 -7.81 -7.30 -20.18
N SER A 67 -7.89 -6.54 -19.09
CA SER A 67 -9.17 -6.07 -18.56
C SER A 67 -9.85 -5.04 -19.48
N ASP A 68 -9.08 -4.29 -20.28
CA ASP A 68 -9.60 -3.40 -21.31
C ASP A 68 -10.28 -4.18 -22.44
N ARG A 69 -9.79 -5.38 -22.76
CA ARG A 69 -10.32 -6.24 -23.86
C ARG A 69 -11.51 -7.08 -23.41
N ILE A 70 -11.43 -7.71 -22.23
CA ILE A 70 -12.40 -8.71 -21.75
C ILE A 70 -13.51 -8.02 -20.92
N GLY A 71 -13.25 -6.81 -20.42
CA GLY A 71 -14.12 -6.08 -19.49
C GLY A 71 -13.64 -6.21 -18.04
N ARG A 72 -14.12 -5.30 -17.18
CA ARG A 72 -13.65 -5.17 -15.78
C ARG A 72 -14.22 -6.25 -14.86
N LYS A 73 -15.46 -6.68 -15.09
CA LYS A 73 -16.19 -7.58 -14.18
C LYS A 73 -15.49 -8.90 -13.91
N PRO A 74 -14.93 -9.64 -14.90
CA PRO A 74 -14.21 -10.88 -14.63
C PRO A 74 -13.07 -10.71 -13.63
N PHE A 75 -12.28 -9.64 -13.75
CA PHE A 75 -11.14 -9.36 -12.87
C PHE A 75 -11.58 -8.98 -11.46
N LEU A 76 -12.67 -8.21 -11.33
CA LEU A 76 -13.24 -7.79 -10.06
C LEU A 76 -14.02 -8.91 -9.34
N VAL A 77 -14.32 -10.02 -10.01
CA VAL A 77 -14.95 -11.20 -9.41
C VAL A 77 -13.93 -12.31 -9.16
N VAL A 78 -13.14 -12.68 -10.17
CA VAL A 78 -12.17 -13.79 -10.07
C VAL A 78 -11.00 -13.41 -9.18
N GLY A 79 -10.54 -12.15 -9.24
CA GLY A 79 -9.45 -11.66 -8.38
C GLY A 79 -9.71 -11.87 -6.89
N PRO A 80 -10.81 -11.35 -6.31
CA PRO A 80 -11.10 -11.54 -4.89
C PRO A 80 -11.51 -12.98 -4.54
N LEU A 81 -12.02 -13.78 -5.48
CA LEU A 81 -12.22 -15.22 -5.27
C LEU A 81 -10.88 -15.94 -5.07
N ILE A 82 -9.92 -15.74 -5.97
CA ILE A 82 -8.57 -16.30 -5.82
C ILE A 82 -7.96 -15.80 -4.50
N MET A 83 -8.02 -14.50 -4.22
CA MET A 83 -7.51 -13.91 -2.99
C MET A 83 -8.15 -14.55 -1.75
N GLY A 84 -9.46 -14.68 -1.71
CA GLY A 84 -10.19 -15.22 -0.55
C GLY A 84 -9.93 -16.71 -0.33
N ILE A 85 -10.04 -17.53 -1.37
CA ILE A 85 -9.80 -18.97 -1.30
C ILE A 85 -8.37 -19.27 -0.86
N SER A 86 -7.38 -18.59 -1.46
CA SER A 86 -5.98 -18.80 -1.09
C SER A 86 -5.66 -18.26 0.30
N THR A 87 -6.33 -17.21 0.78
CA THR A 87 -6.18 -16.72 2.15
C THR A 87 -6.74 -17.71 3.16
N ILE A 88 -7.88 -18.35 2.87
CA ILE A 88 -8.40 -19.45 3.69
C ILE A 88 -7.43 -20.64 3.64
N ALA A 89 -6.91 -20.99 2.46
CA ALA A 89 -5.91 -22.05 2.33
C ALA A 89 -4.65 -21.76 3.18
N ALA A 90 -4.19 -20.51 3.24
CA ALA A 90 -3.10 -20.10 4.14
C ALA A 90 -3.46 -20.31 5.62
N ALA A 91 -4.70 -19.99 6.00
CA ALA A 91 -5.19 -20.17 7.38
C ALA A 91 -5.22 -21.62 7.85
N ILE A 92 -5.45 -22.58 6.97
CA ILE A 92 -5.51 -24.01 7.29
C ILE A 92 -4.23 -24.78 6.93
N ALA A 93 -3.23 -24.09 6.37
CA ALA A 93 -2.00 -24.74 5.90
C ALA A 93 -1.20 -25.36 7.07
N PRO A 94 -0.75 -26.62 6.94
CA PRO A 94 0.02 -27.31 7.97
C PRO A 94 1.51 -26.98 7.95
N THR A 95 2.02 -26.33 6.90
CA THR A 95 3.44 -25.98 6.78
C THR A 95 3.61 -24.53 6.33
N PHE A 96 4.70 -23.92 6.77
CA PHE A 96 5.03 -22.53 6.38
C PHE A 96 5.17 -22.36 4.86
N ALA A 97 5.76 -23.34 4.16
CA ALA A 97 5.90 -23.30 2.70
C ALA A 97 4.53 -23.24 1.97
N LEU A 98 3.52 -23.94 2.47
CA LEU A 98 2.17 -23.87 1.93
C LEU A 98 1.52 -22.52 2.21
N ILE A 99 1.79 -21.89 3.37
CA ILE A 99 1.33 -20.52 3.65
C ILE A 99 1.94 -19.55 2.64
N VAL A 100 3.25 -19.60 2.42
CA VAL A 100 3.96 -18.76 1.45
C VAL A 100 3.36 -18.94 0.04
N SER A 101 3.13 -20.18 -0.39
CA SER A 101 2.53 -20.48 -1.70
C SER A 101 1.10 -19.92 -1.83
N ALA A 102 0.30 -20.07 -0.79
CA ALA A 102 -1.06 -19.54 -0.73
C ALA A 102 -1.05 -18.00 -0.73
N ARG A 103 -0.06 -17.35 -0.09
CA ARG A 103 0.12 -15.90 -0.11
C ARG A 103 0.50 -15.39 -1.49
N ILE A 104 1.32 -16.13 -2.26
CA ILE A 104 1.60 -15.80 -3.67
C ILE A 104 0.29 -15.83 -4.47
N ALA A 105 -0.52 -16.87 -4.34
CA ALA A 105 -1.80 -16.97 -5.03
C ALA A 105 -2.77 -15.84 -4.62
N SER A 106 -2.82 -15.51 -3.32
CA SER A 106 -3.60 -14.39 -2.80
C SER A 106 -3.15 -13.05 -3.39
N GLY A 107 -1.83 -12.85 -3.53
CA GLY A 107 -1.24 -11.68 -4.17
C GLY A 107 -1.60 -11.55 -5.65
N ILE A 108 -1.64 -12.66 -6.41
CA ILE A 108 -2.13 -12.66 -7.80
C ILE A 108 -3.56 -12.12 -7.87
N GLY A 109 -4.45 -12.65 -7.01
CA GLY A 109 -5.84 -12.21 -6.95
C GLY A 109 -5.99 -10.73 -6.58
N SER A 110 -5.17 -10.24 -5.65
CA SER A 110 -5.19 -8.84 -5.20
C SER A 110 -4.66 -7.85 -6.26
N SER A 111 -3.63 -8.24 -7.00
CA SER A 111 -2.92 -7.35 -7.92
C SER A 111 -3.79 -6.80 -9.05
N VAL A 112 -4.85 -7.52 -9.42
CA VAL A 112 -5.78 -7.10 -10.48
C VAL A 112 -6.84 -6.11 -9.97
N LEU A 113 -7.01 -5.92 -8.65
CA LEU A 113 -8.16 -5.24 -8.09
C LEU A 113 -8.08 -3.72 -8.26
N PHE A 114 -7.02 -3.06 -7.78
CA PHE A 114 -6.91 -1.60 -7.80
C PHE A 114 -6.96 -0.99 -9.20
N PRO A 115 -6.24 -1.51 -10.21
CA PRO A 115 -6.36 -1.01 -11.59
C PRO A 115 -7.80 -1.09 -12.10
N ASN A 116 -8.49 -2.21 -11.83
CA ASN A 116 -9.86 -2.42 -12.29
C ASN A 116 -10.89 -1.63 -11.50
N ILE A 117 -10.70 -1.40 -10.19
CA ILE A 117 -11.53 -0.51 -9.38
C ILE A 117 -11.47 0.92 -9.95
N ASN A 118 -10.27 1.46 -10.14
CA ASN A 118 -10.07 2.82 -10.66
C ASN A 118 -10.62 2.97 -12.07
N ALA A 119 -10.38 1.97 -12.95
CA ALA A 119 -10.94 1.96 -14.30
C ALA A 119 -12.48 1.90 -14.27
N THR A 120 -13.09 1.08 -13.42
CA THR A 120 -14.56 1.00 -13.26
C THR A 120 -15.14 2.33 -12.80
N ILE A 121 -14.48 3.04 -11.88
CA ILE A 121 -14.89 4.38 -11.47
C ILE A 121 -14.80 5.35 -12.65
N ALA A 122 -13.72 5.33 -13.41
CA ALA A 122 -13.54 6.17 -14.58
C ALA A 122 -14.58 5.90 -15.68
N ASP A 123 -14.98 4.65 -15.85
CA ASP A 123 -15.97 4.23 -16.86
C ASP A 123 -17.43 4.55 -16.44
N THR A 124 -17.70 4.58 -15.12
CA THR A 124 -19.06 4.64 -14.58
C THR A 124 -19.47 6.02 -14.06
N PHE A 125 -18.51 6.79 -13.54
CA PHE A 125 -18.77 8.09 -12.92
C PHE A 125 -18.46 9.26 -13.86
N PRO A 126 -19.32 10.31 -13.89
CA PRO A 126 -19.02 11.56 -14.59
C PRO A 126 -17.70 12.16 -14.09
N PHE A 127 -16.98 12.86 -14.96
CA PHE A 127 -15.67 13.43 -14.64
C PHE A 127 -15.65 14.23 -13.32
N ARG A 128 -16.69 15.04 -13.08
CA ARG A 128 -16.82 15.86 -11.86
C ARG A 128 -17.00 15.05 -10.58
N GLU A 129 -17.48 13.80 -10.65
CA GLU A 129 -17.73 12.93 -9.50
C GLU A 129 -16.58 11.92 -9.23
N ARG A 130 -15.67 11.72 -10.19
CA ARG A 130 -14.60 10.72 -10.11
C ARG A 130 -13.69 10.93 -8.91
N GLY A 131 -13.28 12.17 -8.66
CA GLY A 131 -12.41 12.49 -7.52
C GLY A 131 -13.07 12.11 -6.18
N ARG A 132 -14.37 12.38 -6.03
CA ARG A 132 -15.12 12.00 -4.82
C ARG A 132 -15.25 10.47 -4.69
N ALA A 133 -15.47 9.77 -5.81
CA ALA A 133 -15.58 8.31 -5.81
C ALA A 133 -14.23 7.64 -5.47
N ILE A 134 -13.13 8.10 -6.06
CA ILE A 134 -11.78 7.63 -5.72
C ILE A 134 -11.44 7.94 -4.25
N GLY A 135 -11.78 9.13 -3.77
CA GLY A 135 -11.58 9.51 -2.37
C GLY A 135 -12.34 8.60 -1.39
N ALA A 136 -13.55 8.17 -1.74
CA ALA A 136 -14.31 7.21 -0.94
C ALA A 136 -13.63 5.83 -0.88
N VAL A 137 -13.08 5.33 -2.00
CA VAL A 137 -12.30 4.08 -2.03
C VAL A 137 -11.02 4.19 -1.20
N ILE A 138 -10.31 5.32 -1.29
CA ILE A 138 -9.11 5.57 -0.45
C ILE A 138 -9.47 5.60 1.02
N GLY A 139 -10.61 6.21 1.38
CA GLY A 139 -11.12 6.19 2.76
C GLY A 139 -11.37 4.76 3.27
N MET A 140 -11.96 3.90 2.46
CA MET A 140 -12.16 2.49 2.80
C MET A 140 -10.84 1.72 2.92
N ASN A 141 -9.84 2.01 2.09
CA ASN A 141 -8.49 1.44 2.23
C ASN A 141 -7.86 1.82 3.58
N THR A 142 -7.98 3.08 3.98
CA THR A 142 -7.45 3.55 5.26
C THR A 142 -8.12 2.85 6.44
N MET A 143 -9.41 2.53 6.34
CA MET A 143 -10.13 1.75 7.35
C MET A 143 -9.52 0.35 7.57
N ALA A 144 -8.90 -0.25 6.56
CA ALA A 144 -8.21 -1.53 6.73
C ALA A 144 -7.04 -1.43 7.72
N SER A 145 -6.28 -0.34 7.69
CA SER A 145 -5.19 -0.10 8.66
C SER A 145 -5.72 0.33 10.02
N VAL A 146 -6.73 1.21 10.04
CA VAL A 146 -7.25 1.81 11.28
C VAL A 146 -8.12 0.82 12.09
N VAL A 147 -8.91 0.00 11.41
CA VAL A 147 -9.88 -0.91 12.05
C VAL A 147 -9.48 -2.37 11.83
N GLY A 148 -9.05 -2.72 10.62
CA GLY A 148 -8.76 -4.10 10.25
C GLY A 148 -7.60 -4.69 11.05
N VAL A 149 -6.46 -4.01 11.10
CA VAL A 149 -5.26 -4.53 11.80
C VAL A 149 -5.48 -4.72 13.31
N PRO A 150 -6.06 -3.75 14.05
CA PRO A 150 -6.41 -3.98 15.45
C PRO A 150 -7.36 -5.17 15.66
N ILE A 151 -8.41 -5.28 14.84
CA ILE A 151 -9.33 -6.43 14.92
C ILE A 151 -8.59 -7.73 14.66
N ALA A 152 -7.67 -7.77 13.67
CA ALA A 152 -6.90 -8.96 13.38
C ALA A 152 -6.08 -9.43 14.59
N GLY A 153 -5.38 -8.51 15.26
CA GLY A 153 -4.58 -8.87 16.43
C GLY A 153 -5.42 -9.26 17.64
N ILE A 154 -6.53 -8.55 17.92
CA ILE A 154 -7.44 -8.90 19.01
C ILE A 154 -8.07 -10.28 18.79
N VAL A 155 -8.52 -10.57 17.57
CA VAL A 155 -9.08 -11.90 17.22
C VAL A 155 -7.98 -12.98 17.33
N ALA A 156 -6.77 -12.68 16.86
CA ALA A 156 -5.65 -13.62 16.94
C ALA A 156 -5.28 -13.95 18.39
N GLU A 157 -5.25 -12.95 19.28
CA GLU A 157 -4.99 -13.13 20.71
C GLU A 157 -6.12 -13.92 21.40
N ALA A 158 -7.37 -13.57 21.11
CA ALA A 158 -8.54 -14.20 21.74
C ALA A 158 -8.79 -15.63 21.27
N THR A 159 -8.35 -15.99 20.07
CA THR A 159 -8.65 -17.30 19.45
C THR A 159 -7.41 -17.94 18.81
N SER A 160 -7.07 -17.54 17.58
CA SER A 160 -5.93 -18.01 16.81
C SER A 160 -5.69 -17.08 15.62
N TRP A 161 -4.43 -16.89 15.24
CA TRP A 161 -4.08 -16.19 14.02
C TRP A 161 -4.74 -16.80 12.77
N ARG A 162 -4.96 -18.12 12.78
CA ARG A 162 -5.63 -18.85 11.68
C ARG A 162 -7.06 -18.36 11.47
N ILE A 163 -7.82 -18.16 12.55
CA ILE A 163 -9.19 -17.62 12.50
C ILE A 163 -9.18 -16.18 12.02
N SER A 164 -8.27 -15.37 12.53
CA SER A 164 -8.11 -13.98 12.10
C SER A 164 -7.88 -13.87 10.58
N VAL A 165 -6.98 -14.68 10.04
CA VAL A 165 -6.69 -14.74 8.60
C VAL A 165 -7.87 -15.31 7.80
N ALA A 166 -8.54 -16.35 8.29
CA ALA A 166 -9.69 -16.95 7.60
C ALA A 166 -10.86 -15.97 7.43
N ILE A 167 -11.14 -15.12 8.44
CA ILE A 167 -12.16 -14.07 8.35
C ILE A 167 -11.92 -13.17 7.15
N VAL A 168 -10.67 -12.75 6.91
CA VAL A 168 -10.31 -11.89 5.77
C VAL A 168 -10.57 -12.59 4.45
N GLY A 169 -10.25 -13.89 4.37
CA GLY A 169 -10.55 -14.71 3.19
C GLY A 169 -12.06 -14.80 2.91
N VAL A 170 -12.87 -14.98 3.95
CA VAL A 170 -14.35 -14.98 3.83
C VAL A 170 -14.87 -13.63 3.36
N LEU A 171 -14.37 -12.53 3.91
CA LEU A 171 -14.76 -11.18 3.49
C LEU A 171 -14.46 -10.94 2.00
N ALA A 172 -13.32 -11.43 1.50
CA ALA A 172 -12.97 -11.34 0.10
C ALA A 172 -13.92 -12.13 -0.82
N ILE A 173 -14.32 -13.34 -0.40
CA ILE A 173 -15.29 -14.17 -1.14
C ILE A 173 -16.68 -13.50 -1.14
N ILE A 174 -17.11 -12.94 -0.01
CA ILE A 174 -18.36 -12.17 0.07
C ILE A 174 -18.32 -10.98 -0.89
N ALA A 175 -17.21 -10.22 -0.92
CA ALA A 175 -17.05 -9.12 -1.85
C ALA A 175 -17.17 -9.57 -3.31
N ALA A 176 -16.55 -10.70 -3.68
CA ALA A 176 -16.65 -11.29 -5.00
C ALA A 176 -18.09 -11.69 -5.35
N ALA A 177 -18.81 -12.35 -4.44
CA ALA A 177 -20.20 -12.76 -4.64
C ALA A 177 -21.13 -11.55 -4.84
N VAL A 178 -20.96 -10.50 -4.03
CA VAL A 178 -21.74 -9.27 -4.15
C VAL A 178 -21.47 -8.57 -5.49
N LEU A 179 -20.20 -8.51 -5.93
CA LEU A 179 -19.84 -7.96 -7.23
C LEU A 179 -20.41 -8.77 -8.39
N PHE A 180 -20.30 -10.08 -8.31
CA PHE A 180 -20.90 -10.97 -9.32
C PHE A 180 -22.40 -10.69 -9.51
N ALA A 181 -23.13 -10.55 -8.39
CA ALA A 181 -24.58 -10.34 -8.39
C ALA A 181 -24.99 -8.90 -8.81
N ARG A 182 -24.19 -7.88 -8.46
CA ARG A 182 -24.60 -6.47 -8.59
C ARG A 182 -23.95 -5.73 -9.74
N MET A 183 -22.78 -6.16 -10.23
CA MET A 183 -22.07 -5.47 -11.29
C MET A 183 -22.61 -5.90 -12.66
N PRO A 184 -23.07 -4.96 -13.52
CA PRO A 184 -23.46 -5.28 -14.89
C PRO A 184 -22.25 -5.72 -15.70
N ASN A 185 -22.49 -6.57 -16.71
CA ASN A 185 -21.45 -6.93 -17.66
C ASN A 185 -21.06 -5.68 -18.47
N GLN A 186 -19.80 -5.32 -18.42
CA GLN A 186 -19.23 -4.26 -19.22
C GLN A 186 -18.44 -4.90 -20.36
N GLN A 187 -18.77 -4.52 -21.60
CA GLN A 187 -17.98 -4.96 -22.74
C GLN A 187 -16.63 -4.23 -22.76
N GLY A 188 -15.56 -4.97 -23.02
CA GLY A 188 -14.24 -4.38 -23.18
C GLY A 188 -14.21 -3.43 -24.38
N THR A 189 -13.41 -2.39 -24.28
CA THR A 189 -13.13 -1.48 -25.39
C THR A 189 -11.80 -1.85 -25.99
N ASN A 190 -11.78 -2.14 -27.31
CA ASN A 190 -10.56 -2.51 -28.01
C ASN A 190 -9.69 -1.24 -28.26
N ARG A 191 -9.15 -0.67 -27.18
CA ARG A 191 -8.18 0.42 -27.27
C ARG A 191 -6.79 -0.18 -27.46
N GLU A 192 -6.24 -0.07 -28.67
CA GLU A 192 -4.80 -0.23 -28.87
C GLU A 192 -4.07 0.86 -28.08
N SER A 193 -3.63 0.51 -26.88
CA SER A 193 -2.78 1.42 -26.12
C SER A 193 -1.36 1.35 -26.68
N LYS A 194 -0.80 2.49 -27.05
CA LYS A 194 0.63 2.65 -27.43
C LYS A 194 1.51 2.52 -26.17
N VAL A 195 1.27 1.47 -25.35
CA VAL A 195 1.90 1.26 -24.04
C VAL A 195 3.43 1.32 -24.14
N ARG A 196 4.00 0.66 -25.16
CA ARG A 196 5.46 0.64 -25.36
C ARG A 196 6.03 2.05 -25.61
N ALA A 197 5.33 2.89 -26.32
CA ALA A 197 5.77 4.27 -26.59
C ALA A 197 5.73 5.12 -25.31
N LEU A 198 4.71 4.95 -24.45
CA LEU A 198 4.61 5.64 -23.17
C LEU A 198 5.72 5.22 -22.20
N TYR A 199 6.05 3.93 -22.14
CA TYR A 199 7.19 3.47 -21.34
C TYR A 199 8.52 4.02 -21.86
N ALA A 200 8.72 4.04 -23.19
CA ALA A 200 9.93 4.61 -23.79
C ALA A 200 10.07 6.11 -23.48
N LEU A 201 8.97 6.86 -23.49
CA LEU A 201 8.93 8.27 -23.13
C LEU A 201 9.38 8.49 -21.67
N ILE A 202 8.82 7.70 -20.73
CA ILE A 202 9.15 7.79 -19.31
C ILE A 202 10.62 7.41 -19.04
N LEU A 203 11.09 6.30 -19.63
CA LEU A 203 12.46 5.82 -19.43
C LEU A 203 13.50 6.72 -20.10
N GLY A 204 13.10 7.52 -21.10
CA GLY A 204 13.94 8.54 -21.72
C GLY A 204 14.09 9.82 -20.90
N ASP A 205 13.20 10.06 -19.94
CA ASP A 205 13.25 11.25 -19.08
C ASP A 205 13.99 10.96 -17.76
N ARG A 206 15.11 11.63 -17.53
CA ARG A 206 15.96 11.44 -16.35
C ARG A 206 15.24 11.84 -15.05
N SER A 207 14.40 12.87 -15.10
CA SER A 207 13.64 13.34 -13.95
C SER A 207 12.55 12.33 -13.58
N ALA A 208 11.83 11.79 -14.56
CA ALA A 208 10.83 10.76 -14.36
C ALA A 208 11.42 9.47 -13.75
N VAL A 209 12.57 9.02 -14.28
CA VAL A 209 13.29 7.84 -13.75
C VAL A 209 13.76 8.09 -12.31
N ALA A 210 14.30 9.27 -12.02
CA ALA A 210 14.72 9.66 -10.67
C ALA A 210 13.53 9.71 -9.71
N ALA A 211 12.39 10.26 -10.13
CA ALA A 211 11.17 10.31 -9.33
C ALA A 211 10.65 8.89 -9.01
N ILE A 212 10.67 7.96 -9.98
CA ILE A 212 10.35 6.55 -9.76
C ILE A 212 11.32 5.90 -8.76
N GLY A 213 12.63 6.13 -8.92
CA GLY A 213 13.66 5.61 -8.00
C GLY A 213 13.49 6.14 -6.57
N SER A 214 13.20 7.43 -6.41
CA SER A 214 12.88 8.03 -5.11
C SER A 214 11.60 7.45 -4.51
N SER A 215 10.56 7.21 -5.34
CA SER A 215 9.34 6.55 -4.90
C SER A 215 9.60 5.14 -4.40
N PHE A 216 10.46 4.36 -5.07
CA PHE A 216 10.89 3.05 -4.61
C PHE A 216 11.57 3.11 -3.24
N LEU A 217 12.58 3.97 -3.09
CA LEU A 217 13.33 4.08 -1.83
C LEU A 217 12.45 4.52 -0.66
N GLY A 218 11.57 5.48 -0.89
CA GLY A 218 10.65 5.92 0.15
C GLY A 218 9.54 4.92 0.45
N ALA A 219 9.11 4.11 -0.53
CA ALA A 219 8.21 2.99 -0.30
C ALA A 219 8.93 1.85 0.43
N LEU A 220 10.20 1.58 0.10
CA LEU A 220 11.05 0.59 0.77
C LEU A 220 11.17 0.91 2.26
N PHE A 221 11.54 2.13 2.61
CA PHE A 221 11.55 2.61 3.99
C PHE A 221 10.22 2.35 4.71
N TRP A 222 9.11 2.81 4.11
CA TRP A 222 7.80 2.74 4.74
C TRP A 222 7.29 1.32 4.92
N PHE A 223 7.33 0.50 3.87
CA PHE A 223 6.80 -0.87 3.92
C PHE A 223 7.67 -1.81 4.76
N THR A 224 8.98 -1.57 4.84
CA THR A 224 9.85 -2.27 5.80
C THR A 224 9.36 -2.01 7.22
N TRP A 225 9.19 -0.73 7.59
CA TRP A 225 8.68 -0.37 8.90
C TRP A 225 7.27 -0.89 9.17
N ALA A 226 6.33 -0.69 8.24
CA ALA A 226 4.95 -1.13 8.41
C ALA A 226 4.81 -2.66 8.60
N THR A 227 5.70 -3.45 8.01
CA THR A 227 5.72 -4.92 8.19
C THR A 227 6.09 -5.30 9.62
N TYR A 228 7.10 -4.65 10.20
CA TYR A 228 7.66 -5.03 11.50
C TYR A 228 7.24 -4.13 12.67
N LEU A 229 6.39 -3.13 12.43
CA LEU A 229 5.92 -2.20 13.45
C LEU A 229 5.31 -2.92 14.67
N VAL A 230 4.38 -3.84 14.44
CA VAL A 230 3.70 -4.55 15.53
C VAL A 230 4.69 -5.41 16.29
N VAL A 231 5.57 -6.11 15.59
CA VAL A 231 6.65 -6.92 16.18
C VAL A 231 7.58 -6.05 17.03
N TYR A 232 7.93 -4.85 16.55
CA TYR A 232 8.76 -3.92 17.32
C TYR A 232 8.11 -3.59 18.68
N PHE A 233 6.82 -3.28 18.70
CA PHE A 233 6.12 -2.97 19.96
C PHE A 233 5.94 -4.19 20.86
N GLN A 234 5.72 -5.38 20.28
CA GLN A 234 5.66 -6.64 21.04
C GLN A 234 7.00 -6.93 21.73
N GLN A 235 8.10 -6.88 21.01
CA GLN A 235 9.42 -7.25 21.51
C GLN A 235 10.03 -6.16 22.43
N THR A 236 9.87 -4.89 22.08
CA THR A 236 10.50 -3.78 22.81
C THR A 236 9.77 -3.48 24.13
N PHE A 237 8.43 -3.59 24.13
CA PHE A 237 7.61 -3.21 25.28
C PHE A 237 6.88 -4.41 25.91
N ALA A 238 7.14 -5.63 25.44
CA ALA A 238 6.48 -6.86 25.90
C ALA A 238 4.94 -6.78 25.87
N LEU A 239 4.39 -6.09 24.84
CA LEU A 239 2.95 -5.95 24.68
C LEU A 239 2.32 -7.25 24.17
N SER A 240 1.07 -7.52 24.59
CA SER A 240 0.26 -8.58 23.99
C SER A 240 -0.03 -8.28 22.52
N GLU A 241 -0.40 -9.30 21.75
CA GLU A 241 -0.69 -9.17 20.32
C GLU A 241 -1.85 -8.20 20.04
N GLY A 242 -2.93 -8.32 20.84
CA GLY A 242 -4.07 -7.42 20.71
C GLY A 242 -3.68 -5.97 20.99
N LEU A 243 -2.90 -5.72 22.06
CA LEU A 243 -2.50 -4.36 22.38
C LEU A 243 -1.50 -3.80 21.35
N ALA A 244 -0.49 -4.57 20.95
CA ALA A 244 0.48 -4.14 19.95
C ALA A 244 -0.18 -3.89 18.57
N SER A 245 -1.21 -4.65 18.23
CA SER A 245 -1.97 -4.46 16.98
C SER A 245 -2.81 -3.18 16.94
N THR A 246 -2.98 -2.48 18.07
CA THR A 246 -3.61 -1.15 18.10
C THR A 246 -2.66 -0.04 17.65
N VAL A 247 -1.34 -0.26 17.68
CA VAL A 247 -0.35 0.75 17.28
C VAL A 247 -0.51 1.20 15.81
N PRO A 248 -0.82 0.34 14.83
CA PRO A 248 -1.15 0.77 13.47
C PRO A 248 -2.30 1.80 13.36
N LEU A 249 -3.14 1.97 14.39
CA LEU A 249 -4.07 3.11 14.47
C LEU A 249 -3.33 4.45 14.34
N THR A 250 -2.18 4.58 15.00
CA THR A 250 -1.36 5.80 14.90
C THR A 250 -0.83 6.01 13.50
N GLN A 251 -0.50 4.93 12.77
CA GLN A 251 -0.11 5.02 11.36
C GLN A 251 -1.28 5.48 10.48
N GLY A 252 -2.44 4.82 10.59
CA GLY A 252 -3.60 5.16 9.79
C GLY A 252 -4.06 6.59 10.01
N LEU A 253 -4.19 7.01 11.27
CA LEU A 253 -4.57 8.38 11.65
C LEU A 253 -3.52 9.40 11.19
N GLY A 254 -2.24 9.12 11.42
CA GLY A 254 -1.15 10.00 10.98
C GLY A 254 -1.14 10.20 9.48
N VAL A 255 -1.19 9.12 8.71
CA VAL A 255 -1.24 9.19 7.24
C VAL A 255 -2.47 9.97 6.75
N LEU A 256 -3.63 9.77 7.38
CA LEU A 256 -4.85 10.50 7.03
C LEU A 256 -4.70 12.00 7.26
N ILE A 257 -4.23 12.41 8.44
CA ILE A 257 -3.97 13.83 8.77
C ILE A 257 -2.91 14.41 7.84
N GLY A 258 -1.80 13.71 7.69
CA GLY A 258 -0.67 14.15 6.89
C GLY A 258 -1.00 14.33 5.42
N SER A 259 -1.79 13.45 4.83
CA SER A 259 -2.19 13.55 3.43
C SER A 259 -3.03 14.80 3.14
N GLN A 260 -3.88 15.24 4.09
CA GLN A 260 -4.66 16.48 3.95
C GLN A 260 -3.78 17.74 4.04
N ILE A 261 -2.78 17.69 4.92
CA ILE A 261 -1.83 18.81 5.10
C ILE A 261 -0.87 18.86 3.92
N GLY A 262 -0.33 17.70 3.53
CA GLY A 262 0.69 17.57 2.49
C GLY A 262 0.24 18.06 1.12
N GLY A 263 -0.98 17.74 0.71
CA GLY A 263 -1.52 18.24 -0.56
C GLY A 263 -1.50 19.77 -0.61
N ARG A 264 -2.08 20.42 0.42
CA ARG A 264 -2.11 21.89 0.49
C ARG A 264 -0.71 22.52 0.60
N LEU A 265 0.20 21.85 1.29
CA LEU A 265 1.56 22.35 1.47
C LEU A 265 2.38 22.17 0.17
N GLY A 266 2.19 21.05 -0.53
CA GLY A 266 2.80 20.78 -1.84
C GLY A 266 2.42 21.84 -2.87
N ASP A 267 1.12 22.19 -2.94
CA ASP A 267 0.61 23.24 -3.83
C ASP A 267 1.22 24.63 -3.57
N ARG A 268 1.71 24.90 -2.36
CA ARG A 268 2.28 26.20 -1.97
C ARG A 268 3.80 26.26 -2.04
N VAL A 269 4.47 25.17 -1.67
CA VAL A 269 5.93 25.15 -1.45
C VAL A 269 6.65 24.42 -2.59
N GLY A 270 5.91 23.60 -3.36
CA GLY A 270 6.42 22.71 -4.38
C GLY A 270 6.40 21.26 -3.91
N HIS A 271 6.00 20.35 -4.82
CA HIS A 271 5.82 18.94 -4.52
C HIS A 271 7.15 18.24 -4.22
N SER A 272 8.21 18.55 -4.99
CA SER A 272 9.53 17.93 -4.82
C SER A 272 10.15 18.25 -3.45
N ARG A 273 10.02 19.50 -2.99
CA ARG A 273 10.53 19.94 -1.67
C ARG A 273 9.83 19.22 -0.53
N ILE A 274 8.49 19.07 -0.62
CA ILE A 274 7.71 18.39 0.41
C ILE A 274 8.02 16.89 0.39
N VAL A 275 8.16 16.26 -0.78
CA VAL A 275 8.54 14.84 -0.88
C VAL A 275 9.92 14.60 -0.25
N ALA A 276 10.92 15.41 -0.59
CA ALA A 276 12.27 15.26 -0.04
C ALA A 276 12.32 15.55 1.47
N GLY A 277 11.74 16.66 1.93
CA GLY A 277 11.75 17.02 3.34
C GLY A 277 10.98 16.06 4.22
N SER A 278 9.81 15.61 3.77
CA SER A 278 8.98 14.68 4.54
C SER A 278 9.58 13.28 4.62
N VAL A 279 10.18 12.73 3.54
CA VAL A 279 10.82 11.42 3.61
C VAL A 279 12.04 11.45 4.53
N LEU A 280 12.85 12.49 4.44
CA LEU A 280 14.05 12.63 5.29
C LEU A 280 13.67 12.76 6.76
N LEU A 281 12.71 13.65 7.07
CA LEU A 281 12.24 13.84 8.45
C LEU A 281 11.61 12.56 9.01
N SER A 282 10.75 11.87 8.26
CA SER A 282 10.13 10.63 8.74
C SER A 282 11.16 9.52 8.93
N GLY A 283 12.17 9.40 8.08
CA GLY A 283 13.28 8.47 8.26
C GLY A 283 14.09 8.77 9.52
N PHE A 284 14.38 10.05 9.79
CA PHE A 284 15.06 10.49 11.01
C PHE A 284 14.24 10.20 12.27
N LEU A 285 12.94 10.49 12.26
CA LEU A 285 12.05 10.17 13.37
C LEU A 285 11.99 8.66 13.65
N LEU A 286 12.00 7.82 12.61
CA LEU A 286 12.08 6.38 12.77
C LEU A 286 13.42 5.94 13.36
N PHE A 287 14.52 6.51 12.89
CA PHE A 287 15.84 6.23 13.46
C PHE A 287 15.88 6.58 14.97
N VAL A 288 15.34 7.73 15.36
CA VAL A 288 15.21 8.10 16.78
C VAL A 288 14.34 7.09 17.53
N GLN A 289 13.20 6.71 16.97
CA GLN A 289 12.25 5.77 17.59
C GLN A 289 12.89 4.40 17.90
N THR A 290 13.74 3.90 17.02
CA THR A 290 14.34 2.57 17.15
C THR A 290 15.68 2.56 17.90
N ASN A 291 16.34 3.71 18.04
CA ASN A 291 17.69 3.81 18.63
C ASN A 291 17.74 4.56 19.97
N VAL A 292 16.69 5.35 20.29
CA VAL A 292 16.59 6.03 21.58
C VAL A 292 15.54 5.31 22.44
N GLY A 293 15.92 4.85 23.62
CA GLY A 293 15.06 4.10 24.53
C GLY A 293 13.92 4.97 25.11
N LEU A 294 12.93 5.27 24.29
CA LEU A 294 11.76 6.07 24.67
C LEU A 294 10.71 5.21 25.39
N PRO A 295 9.96 5.76 26.33
CA PRO A 295 8.83 5.05 26.94
C PRO A 295 7.71 4.83 25.92
N LEU A 296 6.86 3.81 26.16
CA LEU A 296 5.79 3.35 25.25
C LEU A 296 4.95 4.51 24.69
N VAL A 297 4.45 5.39 25.55
CA VAL A 297 3.57 6.50 25.12
C VAL A 297 4.31 7.48 24.22
N ALA A 298 5.57 7.81 24.51
CA ALA A 298 6.38 8.68 23.68
C ALA A 298 6.70 8.03 22.33
N THR A 299 6.98 6.73 22.31
CA THR A 299 7.21 5.96 21.08
C THR A 299 5.95 5.91 20.19
N ALA A 300 4.78 5.69 20.78
CA ALA A 300 3.51 5.70 20.04
C ALA A 300 3.16 7.10 19.50
N ALA A 301 3.40 8.15 20.30
CA ALA A 301 3.23 9.53 19.86
C ALA A 301 4.20 9.89 18.73
N LEU A 302 5.47 9.46 18.83
CA LEU A 302 6.47 9.67 17.79
C LEU A 302 6.07 8.94 16.50
N ASN A 303 5.52 7.71 16.62
CA ASN A 303 5.00 6.97 15.46
C ASN A 303 3.81 7.68 14.78
N LEU A 304 2.95 8.34 15.54
CA LEU A 304 1.88 9.19 14.99
C LEU A 304 2.45 10.39 14.21
N VAL A 305 3.44 11.09 14.78
CA VAL A 305 4.10 12.23 14.12
C VAL A 305 4.81 11.77 12.84
N LEU A 306 5.61 10.70 12.90
CA LEU A 306 6.28 10.08 11.77
C LEU A 306 5.27 9.75 10.66
N SER A 307 4.14 9.13 11.02
CA SER A 307 3.10 8.73 10.08
C SER A 307 2.36 9.94 9.48
N THR A 308 2.25 11.04 10.22
CA THR A 308 1.71 12.30 9.71
C THR A 308 2.65 12.90 8.65
N VAL A 309 3.95 12.90 8.93
CA VAL A 309 4.95 13.41 7.98
C VAL A 309 4.99 12.56 6.70
N ILE A 310 4.95 11.22 6.81
CA ILE A 310 4.93 10.33 5.64
C ILE A 310 3.61 10.42 4.87
N GLY A 311 2.49 10.68 5.56
CA GLY A 311 1.20 10.95 4.92
C GLY A 311 1.25 12.16 4.00
N ALA A 312 1.92 13.23 4.41
CA ALA A 312 2.17 14.39 3.57
C ALA A 312 2.96 14.01 2.31
N ARG A 313 4.00 13.18 2.47
CA ARG A 313 4.76 12.65 1.34
C ARG A 313 3.89 11.86 0.37
N PHE A 314 2.99 11.00 0.84
CA PHE A 314 2.14 10.19 -0.05
C PHE A 314 1.28 11.05 -0.97
N ALA A 315 0.64 12.08 -0.43
CA ALA A 315 -0.19 12.98 -1.22
C ALA A 315 0.64 13.75 -2.26
N THR A 316 1.75 14.35 -1.83
CA THR A 316 2.62 15.14 -2.72
C THR A 316 3.37 14.29 -3.73
N ASN A 317 3.76 13.05 -3.39
CA ASN A 317 4.40 12.15 -4.34
C ASN A 317 3.47 11.74 -5.49
N GLN A 318 2.17 11.54 -5.22
CA GLN A 318 1.20 11.26 -6.27
C GLN A 318 1.05 12.43 -7.24
N ALA A 319 1.03 13.67 -6.74
CA ALA A 319 1.02 14.86 -7.56
C ALA A 319 2.31 14.97 -8.38
N LEU A 320 3.49 14.90 -7.73
CA LEU A 320 4.80 14.93 -8.38
C LEU A 320 4.93 13.90 -9.51
N MET A 321 4.50 12.64 -9.26
CA MET A 321 4.50 11.60 -10.29
C MET A 321 3.62 11.93 -11.49
N SER A 322 2.47 12.56 -11.26
CA SER A 322 1.54 12.91 -12.33
C SER A 322 2.01 14.09 -13.19
N GLU A 323 2.96 14.87 -12.70
CA GLU A 323 3.50 16.06 -13.34
C GLU A 323 4.74 15.77 -14.19
N GLN A 324 5.52 14.73 -13.86
CA GLN A 324 6.80 14.45 -14.53
C GLN A 324 6.66 14.18 -16.04
N VAL A 325 5.62 13.45 -16.46
CA VAL A 325 5.34 13.16 -17.87
C VAL A 325 3.84 13.33 -18.11
N PRO A 326 3.36 14.54 -18.42
CA PRO A 326 1.92 14.84 -18.56
C PRO A 326 1.20 13.96 -19.59
N GLU A 327 1.87 13.55 -20.66
CA GLU A 327 1.34 12.69 -21.72
C GLU A 327 1.17 11.23 -21.25
N ALA A 328 1.90 10.81 -20.21
CA ALA A 328 1.95 9.46 -19.69
C ALA A 328 1.53 9.34 -18.23
N ARG A 329 0.72 10.26 -17.69
CA ARG A 329 0.33 10.32 -16.25
C ARG A 329 -0.14 8.98 -15.70
N GLY A 330 -1.03 8.30 -16.41
CA GLY A 330 -1.54 6.99 -15.99
C GLY A 330 -0.45 5.93 -15.91
N THR A 331 0.49 5.93 -16.84
CA THR A 331 1.62 4.99 -16.89
C THR A 331 2.63 5.31 -15.77
N MET A 332 2.89 6.59 -15.48
CA MET A 332 3.72 7.01 -14.35
C MET A 332 3.17 6.54 -13.01
N LEU A 333 1.87 6.71 -12.77
CA LEU A 333 1.20 6.24 -11.55
C LEU A 333 1.19 4.71 -11.46
N ALA A 334 1.02 4.00 -12.58
CA ALA A 334 1.11 2.54 -12.62
C ALA A 334 2.53 2.04 -12.30
N LEU A 335 3.57 2.69 -12.84
CA LEU A 335 4.95 2.39 -12.51
C LEU A 335 5.25 2.66 -11.03
N SER A 336 4.77 3.77 -10.49
CA SER A 336 4.90 4.08 -9.05
C SER A 336 4.25 2.99 -8.18
N ALA A 337 3.09 2.48 -8.56
CA ALA A 337 2.44 1.37 -7.86
C ALA A 337 3.23 0.06 -7.99
N SER A 338 3.81 -0.22 -9.16
CA SER A 338 4.63 -1.42 -9.39
C SER A 338 5.91 -1.41 -8.55
N VAL A 339 6.61 -0.26 -8.48
CA VAL A 339 7.81 -0.15 -7.63
C VAL A 339 7.48 -0.16 -6.14
N ALA A 340 6.29 0.29 -5.73
CA ALA A 340 5.81 0.13 -4.36
C ALA A 340 5.60 -1.37 -4.03
N GLY A 341 5.05 -2.16 -4.96
CA GLY A 341 4.95 -3.62 -4.83
C GLY A 341 6.32 -4.28 -4.65
N LEU A 342 7.31 -3.88 -5.48
CA LEU A 342 8.69 -4.34 -5.33
C LEU A 342 9.28 -3.95 -3.97
N ALA A 343 8.99 -2.73 -3.50
CA ALA A 343 9.45 -2.23 -2.21
C ALA A 343 8.88 -3.05 -1.03
N ILE A 344 7.63 -3.52 -1.12
CA ILE A 344 7.05 -4.43 -0.12
C ILE A 344 7.85 -5.74 -0.06
N VAL A 345 8.16 -6.34 -1.21
CA VAL A 345 8.92 -7.60 -1.28
C VAL A 345 10.32 -7.44 -0.69
N VAL A 346 11.05 -6.45 -1.17
CA VAL A 346 12.43 -6.18 -0.70
C VAL A 346 12.41 -5.78 0.76
N GLY A 347 11.48 -4.92 1.16
CA GLY A 347 11.37 -4.41 2.53
C GLY A 347 11.03 -5.50 3.55
N ALA A 348 10.07 -6.37 3.24
CA ALA A 348 9.73 -7.49 4.12
C ALA A 348 10.89 -8.49 4.23
N THR A 349 11.59 -8.78 3.13
CA THR A 349 12.70 -9.75 3.11
C THR A 349 13.95 -9.19 3.78
N VAL A 350 14.42 -8.02 3.34
CA VAL A 350 15.63 -7.39 3.89
C VAL A 350 15.40 -6.96 5.33
N GLY A 351 14.23 -6.38 5.63
CA GLY A 351 13.85 -6.03 6.99
C GLY A 351 13.85 -7.23 7.93
N GLY A 352 13.36 -8.39 7.47
CA GLY A 352 13.39 -9.63 8.23
C GLY A 352 14.81 -10.09 8.56
N LEU A 353 15.68 -10.13 7.55
CA LEU A 353 17.10 -10.47 7.75
C LEU A 353 17.80 -9.54 8.75
N ILE A 354 17.48 -8.23 8.69
CA ILE A 354 18.02 -7.24 9.62
C ILE A 354 17.50 -7.48 11.04
N VAL A 355 16.19 -7.68 11.20
CA VAL A 355 15.57 -7.91 12.52
C VAL A 355 16.12 -9.16 13.17
N ASP A 356 16.24 -10.26 12.40
CA ASP A 356 16.77 -11.54 12.90
C ASP A 356 18.27 -11.47 13.23
N GLY A 357 19.05 -10.74 12.44
CA GLY A 357 20.52 -10.70 12.58
C GLY A 357 21.03 -9.63 13.55
N ALA A 358 20.41 -8.46 13.55
CA ALA A 358 20.92 -7.29 14.28
C ALA A 358 19.86 -6.55 15.11
N GLY A 359 18.57 -6.83 14.89
CA GLY A 359 17.49 -6.20 15.63
C GLY A 359 17.04 -4.84 15.07
N PHE A 360 16.18 -4.17 15.82
CA PHE A 360 15.48 -2.96 15.35
C PHE A 360 16.35 -1.72 15.23
N TRP A 361 17.49 -1.65 15.94
CA TRP A 361 18.39 -0.52 15.81
C TRP A 361 18.97 -0.40 14.39
N LEU A 362 19.36 -1.53 13.79
CA LEU A 362 19.87 -1.54 12.42
C LEU A 362 18.73 -1.38 11.40
N LEU A 363 17.53 -1.88 11.71
CA LEU A 363 16.34 -1.65 10.87
C LEU A 363 16.06 -0.14 10.72
N GLY A 364 16.11 0.60 11.85
CA GLY A 364 15.93 2.06 11.83
C GLY A 364 17.02 2.78 11.03
N ALA A 365 18.29 2.36 11.18
CA ALA A 365 19.40 2.91 10.41
C ALA A 365 19.26 2.63 8.90
N PHE A 366 18.87 1.41 8.52
CA PHE A 366 18.58 1.04 7.13
C PHE A 366 17.44 1.88 6.55
N CYS A 367 16.34 2.01 7.28
CA CYS A 367 15.20 2.81 6.87
C CYS A 367 15.57 4.29 6.71
N PHE A 368 16.38 4.85 7.62
CA PHE A 368 16.88 6.22 7.50
C PHE A 368 17.80 6.39 6.28
N ALA A 369 18.69 5.45 6.01
CA ALA A 369 19.53 5.48 4.82
C ALA A 369 18.70 5.47 3.53
N CYS A 370 17.66 4.64 3.44
CA CYS A 370 16.73 4.63 2.31
C CYS A 370 15.99 5.97 2.17
N ALA A 371 15.54 6.55 3.28
CA ALA A 371 14.86 7.84 3.29
C ALA A 371 15.79 8.98 2.87
N ALA A 372 17.01 9.01 3.37
CA ALA A 372 18.03 10.00 3.02
C ALA A 372 18.42 9.91 1.54
N LEU A 373 18.60 8.70 1.02
CA LEU A 373 18.89 8.48 -0.40
C LEU A 373 17.70 8.88 -1.27
N SER A 374 16.47 8.59 -0.85
CA SER A 374 15.24 9.05 -1.54
C SER A 374 15.20 10.57 -1.63
N ALA A 375 15.46 11.27 -0.51
CA ALA A 375 15.50 12.73 -0.48
C ALA A 375 16.60 13.30 -1.39
N LEU A 376 17.80 12.71 -1.33
CA LEU A 376 18.93 13.11 -2.16
C LEU A 376 18.62 12.98 -3.66
N VAL A 377 18.01 11.85 -4.06
CA VAL A 377 17.62 11.63 -5.47
C VAL A 377 16.60 12.69 -5.92
N VAL A 378 15.62 13.03 -5.08
CA VAL A 378 14.67 14.10 -5.43
C VAL A 378 15.38 15.46 -5.60
N VAL A 379 16.21 15.84 -4.64
CA VAL A 379 16.86 17.15 -4.65
C VAL A 379 17.83 17.32 -5.84
N LEU A 380 18.54 16.24 -6.21
CA LEU A 380 19.57 16.33 -7.26
C LEU A 380 19.05 16.11 -8.68
N PHE A 381 18.01 15.26 -8.86
CA PHE A 381 17.65 14.74 -10.18
C PHE A 381 16.21 15.01 -10.59
N VAL A 382 15.29 15.29 -9.64
CA VAL A 382 13.90 15.54 -9.99
C VAL A 382 13.71 17.03 -10.27
N ARG A 383 13.25 17.33 -11.48
CA ARG A 383 12.90 18.68 -11.89
C ARG A 383 11.40 18.89 -11.65
N GLU A 384 11.08 20.01 -11.08
CA GLU A 384 9.73 20.54 -10.96
C GLU A 384 9.68 21.82 -11.76
N GLU A 385 8.72 21.93 -12.69
CA GLU A 385 8.54 23.23 -13.38
C GLU A 385 8.24 24.30 -12.35
N PRO A 386 8.83 25.50 -12.47
CA PRO A 386 8.56 26.57 -11.55
C PRO A 386 7.07 26.83 -11.44
N PHE A 387 6.57 26.89 -10.23
CA PHE A 387 5.17 27.20 -9.94
C PHE A 387 4.92 28.67 -10.34
N ASP A 388 4.40 28.87 -11.54
CA ASP A 388 4.14 30.21 -12.09
C ASP A 388 2.79 30.68 -11.53
N LEU A 389 2.82 31.44 -10.44
CA LEU A 389 1.67 32.10 -9.82
C LEU A 389 0.91 33.02 -10.79
N GLU A 390 1.57 33.53 -11.84
CA GLU A 390 0.96 34.41 -12.84
C GLU A 390 0.01 33.65 -13.80
N VAL A 391 0.28 32.37 -14.09
CA VAL A 391 -0.56 31.59 -15.02
C VAL A 391 -1.88 31.15 -14.38
N GLN A 392 -1.94 31.01 -13.05
CA GLN A 392 -3.21 30.71 -12.36
C GLN A 392 -4.15 31.91 -12.20
N ALA A 393 -3.64 33.11 -12.20
CA ALA A 393 -4.46 34.33 -12.15
C ALA A 393 -5.21 34.61 -13.48
N LEU A 394 -4.84 33.89 -14.55
CA LEU A 394 -5.43 34.02 -15.89
C LEU A 394 -6.32 32.84 -16.31
N ARG A 395 -6.55 31.85 -15.44
CA ARG A 395 -7.47 30.72 -15.62
C ARG A 395 -8.61 30.74 -14.62
#